data_686c9c6724483f48c30a0b4e4dad8771
#
_entry.id   686c9c6724483f48c30a0b4e4dad8771
#
_cell.length_a   1.000
_cell.length_b   1.000
_cell.length_c   1.000
_cell.angle_alpha   90.00
_cell.angle_beta   90.00
_cell.angle_gamma   90.00
#
_symmetry.space_group_name_H-M   'P 1'
#
loop_
_entity.id
_entity.type
_entity.pdbx_description
1 polymer ?
#
loop_
_entity_poly.entity_id
_entity_poly.type
_entity_poly.pdbx_seq_one_letter_code
_entity_poly.pdbx_strand_id
1 'polypeptide(L)'
;VNGTISTLEAGGFTGSFTVNSTGSIISWSITDHGDYSSDPTIVIDNPPPGATNGDLSVLARTTVVDVSFTNTGSVIVPVEEAWLFLDGQEPTKLTVLAPSVPSDNIYSGDTVSIEWRGLGNDVFEKVSLSANGYSVTRALV
;
A
#
# COMPACT_ATOMS: atom_id res chain seq x y z
N VAL A 1 0.21 -30.82 -7.11
CA VAL A 1 0.14 -30.68 -5.65
C VAL A 1 0.03 -29.20 -5.33
N ASN A 2 -0.86 -28.83 -4.41
CA ASN A 2 -1.04 -27.47 -3.95
C ASN A 2 -0.26 -27.24 -2.67
N GLY A 3 0.36 -26.07 -2.56
CA GLY A 3 1.02 -25.60 -1.35
C GLY A 3 0.55 -24.21 -0.97
N THR A 4 0.83 -23.77 0.23
CA THR A 4 0.58 -22.45 0.75
C THR A 4 1.89 -21.74 1.08
N ILE A 5 1.88 -20.43 1.00
CA ILE A 5 2.98 -19.54 1.38
C ILE A 5 2.48 -18.53 2.39
N SER A 6 3.31 -18.26 3.38
CA SER A 6 3.08 -17.25 4.41
C SER A 6 4.37 -16.49 4.71
N THR A 7 4.41 -15.75 5.80
CA THR A 7 5.61 -15.08 6.28
C THR A 7 5.89 -15.40 7.74
N LEU A 8 7.16 -15.35 8.16
CA LEU A 8 7.53 -15.52 9.57
C LEU A 8 7.07 -14.36 10.42
N GLU A 9 7.06 -13.15 9.84
CA GLU A 9 6.67 -11.92 10.51
C GLU A 9 5.14 -11.77 10.48
N ALA A 10 4.59 -11.18 11.52
CA ALA A 10 3.17 -10.85 11.60
C ALA A 10 2.88 -9.67 10.64
N GLY A 11 2.15 -9.93 9.58
CA GLY A 11 1.78 -8.92 8.58
C GLY A 11 0.64 -9.37 7.68
N GLY A 12 0.24 -10.65 7.80
CA GLY A 12 -0.96 -11.17 7.14
C GLY A 12 -0.79 -11.62 5.70
N PHE A 13 0.42 -11.63 5.12
CA PHE A 13 0.61 -12.14 3.76
C PHE A 13 0.21 -13.61 3.67
N THR A 14 -0.59 -13.92 2.67
CA THR A 14 -0.99 -15.30 2.34
C THR A 14 -1.03 -15.51 0.83
N GLY A 15 -0.64 -16.70 0.42
CA GLY A 15 -0.72 -17.09 -0.97
C GLY A 15 -0.75 -18.60 -1.13
N SER A 16 -0.90 -19.04 -2.36
CA SER A 16 -0.90 -20.46 -2.74
C SER A 16 -0.17 -20.68 -4.05
N PHE A 17 0.31 -21.90 -4.26
CA PHE A 17 0.93 -22.30 -5.51
C PHE A 17 0.56 -23.74 -5.88
N THR A 18 0.71 -24.07 -7.13
CA THR A 18 0.52 -25.43 -7.66
C THR A 18 1.80 -25.90 -8.32
N VAL A 19 2.19 -27.11 -8.05
CA VAL A 19 3.35 -27.77 -8.70
C VAL A 19 2.88 -28.90 -9.61
N ASN A 20 3.61 -29.10 -10.70
CA ASN A 20 3.43 -30.25 -11.58
C ASN A 20 4.03 -31.55 -10.99
N SER A 21 3.97 -32.64 -11.73
CA SER A 21 4.51 -33.91 -11.32
C SER A 21 6.04 -33.96 -11.20
N THR A 22 6.74 -32.98 -11.76
CA THR A 22 8.20 -32.84 -11.67
C THR A 22 8.66 -31.91 -10.54
N GLY A 23 7.71 -31.35 -9.77
CA GLY A 23 8.00 -30.42 -8.66
C GLY A 23 8.17 -28.97 -9.05
N SER A 24 7.94 -28.62 -10.31
CA SER A 24 8.03 -27.23 -10.77
C SER A 24 6.73 -26.45 -10.47
N ILE A 25 6.84 -25.23 -9.96
CA ILE A 25 5.69 -24.34 -9.77
C ILE A 25 5.14 -23.95 -11.14
N ILE A 26 3.87 -24.21 -11.37
CA ILE A 26 3.16 -23.91 -12.62
C ILE A 26 2.13 -22.80 -12.50
N SER A 27 1.70 -22.52 -11.29
CA SER A 27 0.84 -21.37 -10.99
C SER A 27 1.00 -20.93 -9.54
N TRP A 28 0.70 -19.68 -9.28
CA TRP A 28 0.66 -19.11 -7.94
C TRP A 28 -0.39 -18.01 -7.85
N SER A 29 -0.88 -17.75 -6.67
CA SER A 29 -1.87 -16.71 -6.39
C SER A 29 -1.58 -16.10 -5.02
N ILE A 30 -1.58 -14.79 -4.95
CA ILE A 30 -1.53 -14.05 -3.69
C ILE A 30 -2.97 -13.77 -3.29
N THR A 31 -3.33 -14.17 -2.07
CA THR A 31 -4.66 -13.94 -1.50
C THR A 31 -4.68 -12.67 -0.66
N ASP A 32 -3.61 -12.41 0.07
CA ASP A 32 -3.40 -11.21 0.86
C ASP A 32 -1.94 -10.76 0.71
N HIS A 33 -1.73 -9.47 0.45
CA HIS A 33 -0.37 -8.92 0.31
C HIS A 33 0.30 -8.63 1.65
N GLY A 34 -0.48 -8.59 2.73
CA GLY A 34 -0.01 -8.22 4.06
C GLY A 34 0.43 -6.76 4.17
N ASP A 35 0.80 -6.38 5.39
CA ASP A 35 1.30 -5.06 5.73
C ASP A 35 2.56 -5.21 6.59
N TYR A 36 3.70 -4.67 6.14
CA TYR A 36 5.01 -4.87 6.74
C TYR A 36 5.82 -3.58 6.79
N SER A 37 6.47 -3.34 7.91
CA SER A 37 7.41 -2.22 8.08
C SER A 37 8.82 -2.50 7.54
N SER A 38 9.11 -3.76 7.22
CA SER A 38 10.38 -4.22 6.61
C SER A 38 10.09 -5.44 5.75
N ASP A 39 11.08 -5.88 4.97
CA ASP A 39 10.92 -7.07 4.14
C ASP A 39 10.55 -8.30 4.95
N PRO A 40 9.43 -8.95 4.64
CA PRO A 40 9.08 -10.20 5.29
C PRO A 40 9.91 -11.36 4.76
N THR A 41 10.12 -12.35 5.62
CA THR A 41 10.71 -13.63 5.24
C THR A 41 9.59 -14.56 4.75
N ILE A 42 9.60 -14.88 3.46
CA ILE A 42 8.59 -15.78 2.88
C ILE A 42 8.92 -17.22 3.22
N VAL A 43 7.93 -17.99 3.64
CA VAL A 43 8.03 -19.40 3.95
C VAL A 43 7.00 -20.22 3.18
N ILE A 44 7.39 -21.44 2.82
CA ILE A 44 6.50 -22.42 2.26
C ILE A 44 5.93 -23.23 3.42
N ASP A 45 4.61 -23.15 3.59
CA ASP A 45 3.92 -23.88 4.63
C ASP A 45 3.72 -25.35 4.21
N ASN A 46 4.05 -26.26 5.11
CA ASN A 46 3.84 -27.71 4.91
C ASN A 46 4.33 -28.19 3.53
N PRO A 47 5.62 -28.06 3.22
CA PRO A 47 6.13 -28.53 1.94
C PRO A 47 5.83 -30.02 1.77
N PRO A 48 5.44 -30.46 0.57
CA PRO A 48 5.15 -31.87 0.35
C PRO A 48 6.38 -32.73 0.63
N PRO A 49 6.21 -33.98 1.09
CA PRO A 49 7.32 -34.89 1.33
C PRO A 49 8.23 -35.02 0.11
N GLY A 50 9.53 -34.85 0.32
CA GLY A 50 10.52 -34.88 -0.76
C GLY A 50 10.72 -33.55 -1.51
N ALA A 51 10.03 -32.48 -1.13
CA ALA A 51 10.33 -31.17 -1.64
C ALA A 51 11.70 -30.69 -1.12
N THR A 52 12.57 -30.29 -2.04
CA THR A 52 13.90 -29.77 -1.73
C THR A 52 14.06 -28.39 -2.38
N ASN A 53 14.66 -27.45 -1.64
CA ASN A 53 15.17 -26.18 -2.17
C ASN A 53 14.13 -25.27 -2.86
N GLY A 54 12.94 -25.13 -2.31
CA GLY A 54 12.06 -24.05 -2.67
C GLY A 54 12.57 -22.75 -2.00
N ASP A 55 13.20 -21.87 -2.77
CA ASP A 55 13.58 -20.55 -2.29
C ASP A 55 12.66 -19.50 -2.92
N LEU A 56 12.01 -18.72 -2.08
CA LEU A 56 11.12 -17.65 -2.49
C LEU A 56 11.64 -16.33 -1.91
N SER A 57 11.72 -15.31 -2.74
CA SER A 57 12.13 -13.98 -2.34
C SER A 57 11.11 -12.93 -2.74
N VAL A 58 11.11 -11.82 -2.02
CA VAL A 58 10.30 -10.64 -2.37
C VAL A 58 10.97 -9.94 -3.55
N LEU A 59 10.28 -9.94 -4.70
CA LEU A 59 10.75 -9.26 -5.92
C LEU A 59 10.06 -7.92 -6.15
N ALA A 60 8.88 -7.72 -5.57
CA ALA A 60 8.12 -6.49 -5.70
C ALA A 60 7.55 -6.09 -4.34
N ARG A 61 7.54 -4.80 -4.08
CA ARG A 61 7.05 -4.19 -2.84
C ARG A 61 6.13 -3.05 -3.17
N THR A 62 5.17 -2.81 -2.29
CA THR A 62 4.30 -1.64 -2.34
C THR A 62 4.46 -0.88 -1.03
N THR A 63 4.84 0.37 -1.12
CA THR A 63 4.78 1.28 0.02
C THR A 63 3.37 1.84 0.11
N VAL A 64 2.78 1.80 1.30
CA VAL A 64 1.46 2.36 1.59
C VAL A 64 1.64 3.52 2.56
N VAL A 65 1.04 4.66 2.22
CA VAL A 65 1.00 5.84 3.10
C VAL A 65 -0.46 6.18 3.36
N ASP A 66 -0.86 6.06 4.62
CA ASP A 66 -2.20 6.41 5.09
C ASP A 66 -2.14 7.74 5.83
N VAL A 67 -2.85 8.73 5.34
CA VAL A 67 -2.94 10.03 5.98
C VAL A 67 -4.37 10.53 6.05
N SER A 68 -4.66 11.32 7.08
CA SER A 68 -5.94 12.00 7.23
C SER A 68 -5.73 13.51 7.34
N PHE A 69 -6.52 14.25 6.59
CA PHE A 69 -6.56 15.72 6.64
C PHE A 69 -7.94 16.17 7.07
N THR A 70 -8.00 17.10 8.02
CA THR A 70 -9.23 17.74 8.45
C THR A 70 -9.22 19.20 8.00
N ASN A 71 -10.27 19.65 7.33
CA ASN A 71 -10.44 21.06 7.02
C ASN A 71 -10.89 21.81 8.30
N THR A 72 -9.95 22.44 8.98
CA THR A 72 -10.21 23.24 10.19
C THR A 72 -10.52 24.70 9.89
N GLY A 73 -10.43 25.10 8.62
CA GLY A 73 -10.72 26.45 8.14
C GLY A 73 -12.20 26.63 7.77
N SER A 74 -12.56 27.86 7.40
CA SER A 74 -13.89 28.21 6.90
C SER A 74 -14.01 28.17 5.38
N VAL A 75 -12.90 27.96 4.68
CA VAL A 75 -12.86 27.91 3.21
C VAL A 75 -13.23 26.52 2.73
N ILE A 76 -14.13 26.45 1.76
CA ILE A 76 -14.46 25.19 1.08
C ILE A 76 -13.31 24.83 0.13
N VAL A 77 -12.85 23.60 0.20
CA VAL A 77 -11.76 23.08 -0.65
C VAL A 77 -12.35 22.15 -1.72
N PRO A 78 -12.34 22.52 -3.00
CA PRO A 78 -12.72 21.62 -4.08
C PRO A 78 -11.75 20.45 -4.18
N VAL A 79 -12.27 19.22 -4.19
CA VAL A 79 -11.44 18.01 -4.25
C VAL A 79 -10.64 17.94 -5.55
N GLU A 80 -11.22 18.40 -6.64
CA GLU A 80 -10.56 18.43 -7.96
C GLU A 80 -9.34 19.36 -8.04
N GLU A 81 -9.25 20.35 -7.13
CA GLU A 81 -8.12 21.29 -7.02
C GLU A 81 -7.10 20.88 -5.95
N ALA A 82 -7.35 19.78 -5.27
CA ALA A 82 -6.47 19.28 -4.21
C ALA A 82 -5.43 18.29 -4.75
N TRP A 83 -4.18 18.47 -4.31
CA TRP A 83 -3.04 17.66 -4.70
C TRP A 83 -2.28 17.17 -3.48
N LEU A 84 -1.89 15.88 -3.52
CA LEU A 84 -1.00 15.26 -2.55
C LEU A 84 0.43 15.25 -3.09
N PHE A 85 1.37 15.65 -2.23
CA PHE A 85 2.80 15.59 -2.49
C PHE A 85 3.47 14.71 -1.45
N LEU A 86 4.20 13.72 -1.91
CA LEU A 86 5.12 12.91 -1.12
C LEU A 86 6.54 13.19 -1.60
N ASP A 87 7.50 13.22 -0.68
CA ASP A 87 8.89 13.53 -1.00
C ASP A 87 9.42 12.64 -2.14
N GLY A 88 9.92 13.28 -3.21
CA GLY A 88 10.50 12.57 -4.34
C GLY A 88 9.50 11.90 -5.30
N GLN A 89 8.20 12.06 -5.07
CA GLN A 89 7.15 11.54 -5.94
C GLN A 89 6.49 12.63 -6.76
N GLU A 90 5.93 12.24 -7.90
CA GLU A 90 5.09 13.14 -8.68
C GLU A 90 3.80 13.49 -7.91
N PRO A 91 3.34 14.75 -7.98
CA PRO A 91 2.10 15.15 -7.35
C PRO A 91 0.91 14.33 -7.85
N THR A 92 0.05 13.90 -6.94
CA THR A 92 -1.15 13.12 -7.28
C THR A 92 -2.41 13.86 -6.89
N LYS A 93 -3.39 13.92 -7.80
CA LYS A 93 -4.68 14.53 -7.51
C LYS A 93 -5.43 13.73 -6.43
N LEU A 94 -6.07 14.45 -5.52
CA LEU A 94 -6.85 13.84 -4.44
C LEU A 94 -8.02 13.00 -4.97
N THR A 95 -8.62 13.38 -6.09
CA THR A 95 -9.69 12.62 -6.75
C THR A 95 -9.30 11.20 -7.16
N VAL A 96 -8.01 10.95 -7.35
CA VAL A 96 -7.49 9.62 -7.69
C VAL A 96 -7.25 8.76 -6.45
N LEU A 97 -6.84 9.41 -5.34
CA LEU A 97 -6.41 8.73 -4.12
C LEU A 97 -7.53 8.52 -3.11
N ALA A 98 -8.55 9.34 -3.17
CA ALA A 98 -9.66 9.34 -2.22
C ALA A 98 -11.00 9.14 -2.94
N PRO A 99 -11.24 7.99 -3.58
CA PRO A 99 -12.48 7.74 -4.32
C PRO A 99 -13.73 7.72 -3.41
N SER A 100 -13.54 7.61 -2.11
CA SER A 100 -14.60 7.63 -1.09
C SER A 100 -14.87 9.02 -0.51
N VAL A 101 -14.26 10.09 -1.04
CA VAL A 101 -14.63 11.44 -0.63
C VAL A 101 -16.09 11.67 -1.03
N PRO A 102 -17.00 11.88 -0.06
CA PRO A 102 -18.44 11.80 -0.32
C PRO A 102 -19.01 12.98 -1.09
N SER A 103 -18.20 14.00 -1.41
CA SER A 103 -18.63 15.20 -2.14
C SER A 103 -17.47 15.77 -2.97
N ASP A 104 -17.81 16.60 -3.96
CA ASP A 104 -16.83 17.33 -4.76
C ASP A 104 -16.07 18.40 -3.95
N ASN A 105 -16.46 18.62 -2.71
CA ASN A 105 -15.91 19.64 -1.83
C ASN A 105 -15.64 19.10 -0.42
N ILE A 106 -14.58 19.62 0.20
CA ILE A 106 -14.23 19.37 1.61
C ILE A 106 -14.66 20.62 2.39
N TYR A 107 -15.72 20.48 3.18
CA TYR A 107 -16.27 21.55 3.98
C TYR A 107 -15.53 21.69 5.32
N SER A 108 -15.77 22.78 6.02
CA SER A 108 -15.24 22.99 7.37
C SER A 108 -15.67 21.86 8.31
N GLY A 109 -14.71 21.23 8.98
CA GLY A 109 -14.90 20.09 9.86
C GLY A 109 -14.81 18.72 9.18
N ASP A 110 -14.84 18.66 7.85
CA ASP A 110 -14.69 17.39 7.12
C ASP A 110 -13.27 16.83 7.25
N THR A 111 -13.18 15.51 7.38
CA THR A 111 -11.92 14.77 7.38
C THR A 111 -11.87 13.87 6.14
N VAL A 112 -10.78 13.96 5.41
CA VAL A 112 -10.49 13.11 4.25
C VAL A 112 -9.36 12.16 4.62
N SER A 113 -9.61 10.86 4.48
CA SER A 113 -8.59 9.82 4.61
C SER A 113 -8.09 9.41 3.24
N ILE A 114 -6.78 9.38 3.08
CA ILE A 114 -6.10 9.14 1.82
C ILE A 114 -5.17 7.94 2.01
N GLU A 115 -5.30 6.97 1.13
CA GLU A 115 -4.35 5.88 0.98
C GLU A 115 -3.57 6.09 -0.32
N TRP A 116 -2.27 6.31 -0.21
CA TRP A 116 -1.38 6.33 -1.36
C TRP A 116 -0.61 5.02 -1.44
N ARG A 117 -0.50 4.45 -2.64
CA ARG A 117 0.26 3.22 -2.89
C ARG A 117 1.27 3.47 -3.99
N GLY A 118 2.51 3.10 -3.74
CA GLY A 118 3.60 3.16 -4.71
C GLY A 118 4.39 1.87 -4.74
N LEU A 119 5.08 1.62 -5.84
CA LEU A 119 6.02 0.51 -5.96
C LEU A 119 7.37 0.91 -5.36
N GLY A 120 8.00 0.00 -4.63
CA GLY A 120 9.35 0.17 -4.10
C GLY A 120 9.43 0.30 -2.59
N ASN A 121 10.62 0.70 -2.13
CA ASN A 121 10.97 0.88 -0.72
C ASN A 121 11.07 2.35 -0.33
N ASP A 122 10.30 3.19 -0.94
CA ASP A 122 10.39 4.61 -0.66
C ASP A 122 10.03 4.89 0.80
N VAL A 123 10.91 5.57 1.49
CA VAL A 123 10.68 6.11 2.82
C VAL A 123 10.39 7.59 2.64
N PHE A 124 9.21 8.00 3.04
CA PHE A 124 8.82 9.40 2.97
C PHE A 124 8.97 10.07 4.33
N GLU A 125 9.60 11.23 4.35
CA GLU A 125 9.78 12.01 5.58
C GLU A 125 8.59 12.93 5.85
N LYS A 126 7.88 13.34 4.80
CA LYS A 126 6.75 14.25 4.92
C LYS A 126 5.74 14.08 3.79
N VAL A 127 4.53 14.48 4.09
CA VAL A 127 3.42 14.59 3.16
C VAL A 127 2.86 16.01 3.18
N SER A 128 2.50 16.53 2.02
CA SER A 128 1.84 17.84 1.89
C SER A 128 0.56 17.71 1.10
N LEU A 129 -0.47 18.41 1.54
CA LEU A 129 -1.71 18.62 0.78
C LEU A 129 -1.77 20.08 0.36
N SER A 130 -2.01 20.32 -0.91
CA SER A 130 -2.16 21.68 -1.46
C SER A 130 -3.47 21.80 -2.22
N ALA A 131 -4.20 22.88 -1.96
CA ALA A 131 -5.41 23.24 -2.67
C ALA A 131 -5.66 24.76 -2.58
N ASN A 132 -6.16 25.39 -3.63
CA ASN A 132 -6.54 26.81 -3.65
C ASN A 132 -5.45 27.77 -3.13
N GLY A 133 -4.18 27.48 -3.41
CA GLY A 133 -3.07 28.31 -2.92
C GLY A 133 -2.71 28.11 -1.44
N TYR A 134 -3.42 27.24 -0.74
CA TYR A 134 -3.09 26.82 0.63
C TYR A 134 -2.34 25.48 0.59
N SER A 135 -1.42 25.31 1.53
CA SER A 135 -0.67 24.06 1.69
C SER A 135 -0.50 23.73 3.17
N VAL A 136 -0.64 22.47 3.49
CA VAL A 136 -0.34 21.91 4.81
C VAL A 136 0.65 20.77 4.67
N THR A 137 1.69 20.77 5.49
CA THR A 137 2.71 19.73 5.51
C THR A 137 2.74 19.05 6.87
N ARG A 138 2.91 17.72 6.87
CA ARG A 138 3.10 16.90 8.07
C ARG A 138 4.32 16.00 7.89
N ALA A 139 5.09 15.85 8.96
CA ALA A 139 6.12 14.82 9.03
C ALA A 139 5.46 13.44 9.16
N LEU A 140 5.99 12.48 8.43
CA LEU A 140 5.67 11.06 8.54
C LEU A 140 6.71 10.45 9.49
N VAL A 141 6.23 9.87 10.56
CA VAL A 141 7.09 9.33 11.62
C VAL A 141 7.02 7.80 11.59
#